data_a347725959604521b1e4d59fb685275e
#
_entry.id   a347725959604521b1e4d59fb685275e
#
_cell.length_a   1.000
_cell.length_b   1.000
_cell.length_c   1.000
_cell.angle_alpha   90.00
_cell.angle_beta   90.00
_cell.angle_gamma   90.00
#
_symmetry.space_group_name_H-M   'P 1'
#
loop_
_entity.id
_entity.type
_entity.pdbx_description
1 polymer ?
#
loop_
_entity_poly.entity_id
_entity_poly.type
_entity_poly.pdbx_seq_one_letter_code
_entity_poly.pdbx_strand_id
1 'polypeptide(L)'
;KKVAPIGKRLAWVLASALLLTGCSSGQNDTDQHFSLGDTVSTAWFDYTVTEVESTQEYGGYISAQGDQLVVVELTLKSTYPQAVTMFDSDFQISWDSMSQDDTRCMPVEYYCDQQLPTEYELAPRESRSGVLVYQVPDDQSTFQFTFQEFFDDGTQEGRPGDQYVMDLTPQA
;
A
#
# COMPACT_ATOMS: atom_id res chain seq x y z
N LYS A 1 -24.48 -68.84 -11.87
CA LYS A 1 -25.68 -68.35 -12.61
C LYS A 1 -25.78 -66.83 -12.41
N LYS A 2 -25.41 -66.15 -13.46
CA LYS A 2 -26.03 -64.96 -14.08
C LYS A 2 -26.50 -63.87 -13.13
N VAL A 3 -25.84 -62.79 -13.06
CA VAL A 3 -25.64 -61.61 -13.96
C VAL A 3 -26.89 -60.75 -14.10
N ALA A 4 -26.81 -59.52 -13.81
CA ALA A 4 -26.65 -58.47 -14.80
C ALA A 4 -26.74 -57.05 -14.16
N PRO A 5 -26.25 -56.05 -14.83
CA PRO A 5 -25.88 -54.77 -14.23
C PRO A 5 -26.95 -53.70 -14.49
N ILE A 6 -26.99 -52.68 -13.63
CA ILE A 6 -27.81 -51.49 -13.85
C ILE A 6 -26.93 -50.30 -13.56
N GLY A 7 -26.52 -49.63 -14.50
CA GLY A 7 -27.08 -48.54 -15.24
C GLY A 7 -26.68 -47.22 -14.59
N LYS A 8 -25.45 -46.72 -14.95
CA LYS A 8 -24.99 -45.35 -14.61
C LYS A 8 -25.82 -44.34 -15.39
N ARG A 9 -26.43 -43.41 -14.72
CA ARG A 9 -26.90 -42.16 -15.36
C ARG A 9 -25.98 -40.99 -14.92
N LEU A 10 -25.11 -40.62 -15.82
CA LEU A 10 -24.34 -39.38 -15.75
C LEU A 10 -25.30 -38.24 -16.05
N ALA A 11 -25.51 -37.36 -15.08
CA ALA A 11 -26.10 -36.05 -15.29
C ALA A 11 -25.01 -35.06 -15.60
N TRP A 12 -24.92 -34.65 -16.82
CA TRP A 12 -24.07 -33.52 -17.24
C TRP A 12 -24.79 -32.22 -16.88
N VAL A 13 -24.24 -31.49 -15.92
CA VAL A 13 -24.60 -30.11 -15.67
C VAL A 13 -23.66 -29.25 -16.52
N LEU A 14 -24.21 -28.70 -17.58
CA LEU A 14 -23.59 -27.66 -18.38
C LEU A 14 -23.62 -26.35 -17.57
N ALA A 15 -22.49 -25.99 -16.96
CA ALA A 15 -22.27 -24.66 -16.43
C ALA A 15 -21.89 -23.74 -17.59
N SER A 16 -22.85 -22.93 -18.04
CA SER A 16 -22.60 -21.87 -19.03
C SER A 16 -21.82 -20.75 -18.36
N ALA A 17 -20.52 -20.68 -18.62
CA ALA A 17 -19.69 -19.55 -18.28
C ALA A 17 -20.02 -18.39 -19.24
N LEU A 18 -20.74 -17.40 -18.74
CA LEU A 18 -20.88 -16.09 -19.40
C LEU A 18 -19.53 -15.36 -19.34
N LEU A 19 -18.80 -15.42 -20.42
CA LEU A 19 -17.67 -14.54 -20.67
C LEU A 19 -18.20 -13.14 -20.97
N LEU A 20 -18.21 -12.29 -19.97
CA LEU A 20 -18.35 -10.85 -20.16
C LEU A 20 -16.99 -10.34 -20.65
N THR A 21 -16.80 -10.30 -21.95
CA THR A 21 -15.74 -9.53 -22.58
C THR A 21 -16.07 -8.04 -22.47
N GLY A 22 -15.69 -7.44 -21.36
CA GLY A 22 -15.60 -6.00 -21.24
C GLY A 22 -14.34 -5.53 -21.96
N CYS A 23 -14.47 -4.95 -23.15
CA CYS A 23 -13.43 -4.13 -23.73
C CYS A 23 -13.31 -2.87 -22.89
N SER A 24 -12.36 -2.80 -21.98
CA SER A 24 -11.88 -1.55 -21.41
C SER A 24 -10.63 -1.13 -22.17
N SER A 25 -10.72 0.04 -22.74
CA SER A 25 -9.67 0.79 -23.42
C SER A 25 -8.40 0.89 -22.57
N GLY A 26 -7.26 0.64 -23.19
CA GLY A 26 -5.94 0.55 -22.56
C GLY A 26 -5.57 1.78 -21.72
N GLN A 27 -5.64 1.60 -20.43
CA GLN A 27 -4.74 2.16 -19.46
C GLN A 27 -3.92 0.98 -18.96
N ASN A 28 -2.62 1.12 -19.01
CA ASN A 28 -1.72 0.21 -18.31
C ASN A 28 -1.91 0.50 -16.81
N ASP A 29 -2.96 -0.07 -16.24
CA ASP A 29 -3.25 0.01 -14.81
C ASP A 29 -2.34 -0.99 -14.12
N THR A 30 -1.13 -0.54 -13.79
CA THR A 30 -0.15 -1.29 -13.00
C THR A 30 -0.40 -1.10 -11.50
N ASP A 31 -1.48 -0.40 -11.14
CA ASP A 31 -1.86 -0.14 -9.76
C ASP A 31 -2.45 -1.40 -9.13
N GLN A 32 -1.85 -1.85 -8.04
CA GLN A 32 -2.35 -2.94 -7.23
C GLN A 32 -3.03 -2.35 -5.98
N HIS A 33 -4.32 -2.67 -5.78
CA HIS A 33 -5.13 -2.15 -4.68
C HIS A 33 -5.21 -3.12 -3.51
N PHE A 34 -5.04 -2.61 -2.30
CA PHE A 34 -5.02 -3.36 -1.05
C PHE A 34 -5.91 -2.69 0.00
N SER A 35 -6.24 -3.45 1.04
CA SER A 35 -7.00 -3.00 2.21
C SER A 35 -6.11 -2.94 3.45
N LEU A 36 -6.52 -2.17 4.45
CA LEU A 36 -5.87 -2.15 5.77
C LEU A 36 -5.75 -3.58 6.33
N GLY A 37 -4.57 -3.93 6.80
CA GLY A 37 -4.25 -5.26 7.30
C GLY A 37 -3.76 -6.26 6.26
N ASP A 38 -3.88 -5.97 4.96
CA ASP A 38 -3.30 -6.80 3.92
C ASP A 38 -1.77 -6.70 3.93
N THR A 39 -1.11 -7.81 3.62
CA THR A 39 0.32 -7.80 3.37
C THR A 39 0.58 -7.52 1.91
N VAL A 40 1.29 -6.45 1.64
CA VAL A 40 1.72 -6.02 0.31
C VAL A 40 3.12 -6.54 0.07
N SER A 41 3.32 -7.30 -1.01
CA SER A 41 4.63 -7.83 -1.38
C SER A 41 5.21 -7.04 -2.55
N THR A 42 6.35 -6.39 -2.29
CA THR A 42 7.12 -5.64 -3.31
C THR A 42 8.32 -6.45 -3.79
N ALA A 43 9.10 -5.89 -4.69
CA ALA A 43 10.32 -6.52 -5.18
C ALA A 43 11.38 -6.73 -4.08
N TRP A 44 11.33 -5.97 -2.95
CA TRP A 44 12.42 -5.96 -1.95
C TRP A 44 11.95 -6.30 -0.54
N PHE A 45 10.70 -6.01 -0.22
CA PHE A 45 10.15 -6.21 1.12
C PHE A 45 8.64 -6.43 1.07
N ASP A 46 8.12 -7.03 2.12
CA ASP A 46 6.69 -7.02 2.42
C ASP A 46 6.40 -5.88 3.39
N TYR A 47 5.22 -5.27 3.30
CA TYR A 47 4.72 -4.36 4.32
C TYR A 47 3.25 -4.61 4.64
N THR A 48 2.86 -4.30 5.86
CA THR A 48 1.48 -4.36 6.34
C THR A 48 1.18 -3.10 7.11
N VAL A 49 0.18 -2.34 6.69
CA VAL A 49 -0.37 -1.23 7.47
C VAL A 49 -1.33 -1.82 8.49
N THR A 50 -1.04 -1.64 9.78
CA THR A 50 -1.77 -2.27 10.88
C THR A 50 -2.83 -1.36 11.47
N GLU A 51 -2.55 -0.04 11.52
CA GLU A 51 -3.44 0.95 12.09
C GLU A 51 -3.30 2.28 11.37
N VAL A 52 -4.37 3.05 11.34
CA VAL A 52 -4.38 4.43 10.87
C VAL A 52 -5.30 5.25 11.76
N GLU A 53 -4.78 6.34 12.30
CA GLU A 53 -5.53 7.28 13.15
C GLU A 53 -5.38 8.72 12.69
N SER A 54 -6.33 9.58 13.06
CA SER A 54 -6.21 11.03 12.91
C SER A 54 -6.15 11.70 14.27
N THR A 55 -5.26 12.67 14.42
CA THR A 55 -5.04 13.40 15.67
C THR A 55 -4.55 14.82 15.38
N GLN A 56 -4.57 15.68 16.40
CA GLN A 56 -3.99 17.02 16.33
C GLN A 56 -2.53 17.07 16.81
N GLU A 57 -2.10 16.03 17.53
CA GLU A 57 -0.75 15.96 18.09
C GLU A 57 -0.25 14.51 18.08
N TYR A 58 1.00 14.30 17.68
CA TYR A 58 1.67 13.02 17.78
C TYR A 58 3.16 13.20 18.09
N GLY A 59 3.65 12.51 19.14
CA GLY A 59 5.08 12.53 19.52
C GLY A 59 5.63 13.92 19.83
N GLY A 60 4.78 14.89 20.18
CA GLY A 60 5.15 16.29 20.41
C GLY A 60 5.07 17.18 19.17
N TYR A 61 4.75 16.62 18.00
CA TYR A 61 4.43 17.39 16.80
C TYR A 61 2.94 17.77 16.84
N ILE A 62 2.65 19.06 16.67
CA ILE A 62 1.28 19.62 16.67
C ILE A 62 0.95 20.06 15.24
N SER A 63 -0.20 19.65 14.73
CA SER A 63 -0.66 20.06 13.40
C SER A 63 -0.87 21.56 13.31
N ALA A 64 -0.70 22.12 12.12
CA ALA A 64 -1.03 23.52 11.85
C ALA A 64 -2.55 23.76 11.95
N GLN A 65 -2.95 25.01 12.11
CA GLN A 65 -4.37 25.39 12.15
C GLN A 65 -5.03 25.06 10.79
N GLY A 66 -6.13 24.31 10.80
CA GLY A 66 -6.85 23.84 9.62
C GLY A 66 -6.30 22.54 9.07
N ASP A 67 -5.31 21.93 9.75
CA ASP A 67 -4.75 20.64 9.44
C ASP A 67 -4.98 19.63 10.56
N GLN A 68 -4.79 18.37 10.24
CA GLN A 68 -4.72 17.24 11.15
C GLN A 68 -3.49 16.39 10.82
N LEU A 69 -3.11 15.51 11.74
CA LEU A 69 -2.11 14.49 11.50
C LEU A 69 -2.80 13.18 11.18
N VAL A 70 -2.37 12.52 10.11
CA VAL A 70 -2.68 11.12 9.83
C VAL A 70 -1.48 10.29 10.20
N VAL A 71 -1.64 9.40 11.18
CA VAL A 71 -0.60 8.50 11.70
C VAL A 71 -0.86 7.11 11.13
N VAL A 72 0.09 6.61 10.38
CA VAL A 72 0.02 5.29 9.73
C VAL A 72 1.03 4.37 10.39
N GLU A 73 0.55 3.37 11.13
CA GLU A 73 1.40 2.33 11.70
C GLU A 73 1.62 1.20 10.70
N LEU A 74 2.86 0.82 10.49
CA LEU A 74 3.20 -0.26 9.56
C LEU A 74 4.36 -1.11 10.05
N THR A 75 4.37 -2.35 9.57
CA THR A 75 5.48 -3.29 9.73
C THR A 75 6.06 -3.61 8.36
N LEU A 76 7.38 -3.52 8.25
CA LEU A 76 8.15 -3.90 7.08
C LEU A 76 8.92 -5.20 7.36
N LYS A 77 9.07 -6.03 6.35
CA LYS A 77 9.89 -7.24 6.41
C LYS A 77 10.68 -7.42 5.13
N SER A 78 12.00 -7.35 5.23
CA SER A 78 12.88 -7.56 4.07
C SER A 78 12.73 -8.98 3.52
N THR A 79 12.48 -9.08 2.23
CA THR A 79 12.50 -10.32 1.44
C THR A 79 13.69 -10.37 0.49
N TYR A 80 14.48 -9.30 0.45
CA TYR A 80 15.64 -9.17 -0.43
C TYR A 80 16.90 -9.73 0.23
N PRO A 81 17.83 -10.34 -0.55
CA PRO A 81 19.04 -10.97 0.00
C PRO A 81 20.13 -9.99 0.43
N GLN A 82 19.98 -8.71 0.13
CA GLN A 82 20.90 -7.63 0.50
C GLN A 82 20.16 -6.58 1.33
N ALA A 83 20.90 -5.68 1.98
CA ALA A 83 20.32 -4.53 2.66
C ALA A 83 19.64 -3.61 1.63
N VAL A 84 18.48 -3.07 2.00
CA VAL A 84 17.71 -2.12 1.19
C VAL A 84 17.72 -0.78 1.90
N THR A 85 18.19 0.26 1.22
CA THR A 85 18.06 1.63 1.72
C THR A 85 16.60 2.07 1.56
N MET A 86 16.01 2.49 2.66
CA MET A 86 14.62 2.92 2.75
C MET A 86 14.57 4.39 3.12
N PHE A 87 13.60 5.09 2.56
CA PHE A 87 13.26 6.47 2.92
C PHE A 87 11.81 6.53 3.39
N ASP A 88 11.52 7.35 4.40
CA ASP A 88 10.13 7.58 4.83
C ASP A 88 9.28 8.14 3.68
N SER A 89 9.87 8.97 2.82
CA SER A 89 9.24 9.55 1.62
C SER A 89 8.91 8.54 0.50
N ASP A 90 9.35 7.28 0.62
CA ASP A 90 8.93 6.22 -0.31
C ASP A 90 7.45 5.93 -0.19
N PHE A 91 6.85 6.22 0.98
CA PHE A 91 5.43 6.07 1.25
C PHE A 91 4.76 7.44 1.28
N GLN A 92 3.80 7.65 0.41
CA GLN A 92 3.13 8.94 0.24
C GLN A 92 1.63 8.79 0.37
N ILE A 93 0.94 9.86 0.77
CA ILE A 93 -0.52 9.89 0.78
C ILE A 93 -1.07 10.97 -0.14
N SER A 94 -2.28 10.74 -0.61
CA SER A 94 -3.08 11.69 -1.39
C SER A 94 -4.55 11.59 -0.97
N TRP A 95 -5.37 12.56 -1.38
CA TRP A 95 -6.80 12.61 -1.15
C TRP A 95 -7.52 13.18 -2.37
N ASP A 96 -8.85 12.99 -2.44
CA ASP A 96 -9.65 13.25 -3.65
C ASP A 96 -9.62 14.71 -4.14
N SER A 97 -9.43 15.68 -3.24
CA SER A 97 -9.38 17.09 -3.61
C SER A 97 -8.01 17.55 -4.15
N MET A 98 -6.98 16.69 -4.10
CA MET A 98 -5.70 16.99 -4.73
C MET A 98 -5.82 16.98 -6.24
N SER A 99 -5.19 17.96 -6.90
CA SER A 99 -5.03 17.93 -8.35
C SER A 99 -4.13 16.78 -8.78
N GLN A 100 -4.34 16.24 -9.98
CA GLN A 100 -3.46 15.22 -10.55
C GLN A 100 -2.01 15.71 -10.75
N ASP A 101 -1.84 17.03 -10.82
CA ASP A 101 -0.52 17.68 -10.95
C ASP A 101 0.11 17.99 -9.57
N ASP A 102 -0.62 17.77 -8.46
CA ASP A 102 -0.08 17.99 -7.12
C ASP A 102 0.87 16.85 -6.74
N THR A 103 1.97 17.22 -6.11
CA THR A 103 2.87 16.25 -5.49
C THR A 103 2.15 15.58 -4.32
N ARG A 104 2.17 14.26 -4.25
CA ARG A 104 1.62 13.52 -3.11
C ARG A 104 2.27 13.99 -1.81
N CYS A 105 1.50 13.93 -0.71
CA CYS A 105 1.97 14.33 0.61
C CYS A 105 3.00 13.34 1.15
N MET A 106 4.15 13.85 1.57
CA MET A 106 5.21 13.08 2.22
C MET A 106 5.05 13.13 3.74
N PRO A 107 5.64 12.18 4.48
CA PRO A 107 5.67 12.25 5.94
C PRO A 107 6.31 13.56 6.43
N VAL A 108 5.90 14.02 7.61
CA VAL A 108 6.57 15.10 8.32
C VAL A 108 7.97 14.64 8.77
N GLU A 109 8.86 15.59 9.06
CA GLU A 109 10.20 15.28 9.56
C GLU A 109 10.16 14.34 10.78
N TYR A 110 11.24 13.57 10.95
CA TYR A 110 11.43 12.71 12.12
C TYR A 110 11.39 13.53 13.43
N TYR A 111 10.46 13.20 14.29
CA TYR A 111 10.17 13.94 15.52
C TYR A 111 10.24 13.11 16.79
N CYS A 112 9.92 11.82 16.72
CA CYS A 112 9.91 10.94 17.87
C CYS A 112 10.36 9.51 17.48
N ASP A 113 10.78 8.75 18.48
CA ASP A 113 11.36 7.41 18.32
C ASP A 113 10.40 6.37 17.72
N GLN A 114 9.09 6.63 17.75
CA GLN A 114 8.08 5.76 17.12
C GLN A 114 8.05 5.91 15.59
N GLN A 115 8.47 7.05 15.06
CA GLN A 115 8.52 7.26 13.62
C GLN A 115 9.63 6.43 12.98
N LEU A 116 9.38 5.96 11.76
CA LEU A 116 10.43 5.45 10.91
C LEU A 116 11.42 6.59 10.61
N PRO A 117 12.74 6.33 10.66
CA PRO A 117 13.74 7.35 10.31
C PRO A 117 13.57 7.82 8.86
N THR A 118 13.98 9.07 8.60
CA THR A 118 13.94 9.64 7.24
C THR A 118 14.71 8.80 6.23
N GLU A 119 15.85 8.21 6.68
CA GLU A 119 16.65 7.26 5.92
C GLU A 119 17.14 6.15 6.84
N TYR A 120 17.04 4.90 6.40
CA TYR A 120 17.53 3.75 7.16
C TYR A 120 17.81 2.55 6.25
N GLU A 121 18.65 1.64 6.75
CA GLU A 121 18.90 0.35 6.10
C GLU A 121 17.97 -0.71 6.68
N LEU A 122 17.30 -1.46 5.81
CA LEU A 122 16.54 -2.66 6.16
C LEU A 122 17.40 -3.88 5.79
N ALA A 123 17.99 -4.53 6.80
CA ALA A 123 18.89 -5.66 6.60
C ALA A 123 18.13 -6.89 6.07
N PRO A 124 18.83 -7.85 5.42
CA PRO A 124 18.19 -9.08 4.95
C PRO A 124 17.43 -9.79 6.06
N ARG A 125 16.17 -10.13 5.84
CA ARG A 125 15.24 -10.79 6.78
C ARG A 125 14.87 -9.95 8.02
N GLU A 126 15.33 -8.71 8.10
CA GLU A 126 14.91 -7.79 9.17
C GLU A 126 13.41 -7.52 9.08
N SER A 127 12.76 -7.45 10.25
CA SER A 127 11.44 -6.86 10.40
C SER A 127 11.56 -5.58 11.21
N ARG A 128 10.90 -4.53 10.76
CA ARG A 128 10.89 -3.23 11.43
C ARG A 128 9.47 -2.69 11.45
N SER A 129 9.03 -2.22 12.61
CA SER A 129 7.76 -1.53 12.78
C SER A 129 8.01 -0.07 13.14
N GLY A 130 7.08 0.79 12.77
CA GLY A 130 7.10 2.19 13.13
C GLY A 130 5.90 2.92 12.53
N VAL A 131 5.86 4.21 12.72
CA VAL A 131 4.80 5.06 12.17
C VAL A 131 5.35 6.04 11.15
N LEU A 132 4.48 6.41 10.21
CA LEU A 132 4.64 7.56 9.32
C LEU A 132 3.56 8.57 9.70
N VAL A 133 3.92 9.83 9.81
CA VAL A 133 3.02 10.91 10.22
C VAL A 133 2.90 11.91 9.08
N TYR A 134 1.67 12.20 8.67
CA TYR A 134 1.38 13.13 7.58
C TYR A 134 0.56 14.29 8.09
N GLN A 135 0.88 15.52 7.67
CA GLN A 135 0.05 16.67 7.94
C GLN A 135 -0.84 16.94 6.72
N VAL A 136 -2.13 16.92 6.92
CA VAL A 136 -3.15 17.01 5.87
C VAL A 136 -4.29 17.94 6.28
N PRO A 137 -5.09 18.49 5.34
CA PRO A 137 -6.25 19.28 5.70
C PRO A 137 -7.23 18.53 6.61
N ASP A 138 -7.78 19.21 7.62
CA ASP A 138 -8.67 18.61 8.63
C ASP A 138 -10.09 18.32 8.10
N ASP A 139 -10.44 18.79 6.92
CA ASP A 139 -11.67 18.48 6.21
C ASP A 139 -11.62 17.19 5.38
N GLN A 140 -10.46 16.54 5.31
CA GLN A 140 -10.28 15.26 4.61
C GLN A 140 -10.44 14.08 5.58
N SER A 141 -11.12 13.03 5.14
CA SER A 141 -11.39 11.83 5.97
C SER A 141 -10.97 10.52 5.32
N THR A 142 -10.60 10.53 4.04
CA THR A 142 -10.16 9.37 3.28
C THR A 142 -8.90 9.70 2.50
N PHE A 143 -7.98 8.75 2.45
CA PHE A 143 -6.66 8.94 1.86
C PHE A 143 -6.27 7.72 1.06
N GLN A 144 -5.41 7.91 0.05
CA GLN A 144 -4.71 6.83 -0.63
C GLN A 144 -3.25 6.81 -0.18
N PHE A 145 -2.84 5.70 0.40
CA PHE A 145 -1.46 5.43 0.79
C PHE A 145 -0.79 4.68 -0.34
N THR A 146 0.32 5.20 -0.85
CA THR A 146 0.94 4.72 -2.07
C THR A 146 2.43 4.45 -1.86
N PHE A 147 2.87 3.29 -2.34
CA PHE A 147 4.27 2.97 -2.57
C PHE A 147 4.48 2.71 -4.06
N GLN A 148 5.53 3.31 -4.65
CA GLN A 148 5.92 3.11 -6.04
C GLN A 148 7.31 2.49 -6.11
N GLU A 149 7.44 1.38 -6.79
CA GLU A 149 8.75 0.80 -7.08
C GLU A 149 9.51 1.63 -8.11
N PHE A 150 10.81 1.79 -7.87
CA PHE A 150 11.75 2.34 -8.86
C PHE A 150 12.97 1.45 -8.96
N PHE A 151 13.25 0.99 -10.17
CA PHE A 151 14.43 0.18 -10.46
C PHE A 151 15.53 1.06 -11.04
N ASP A 152 16.75 0.90 -10.54
CA ASP A 152 17.93 1.54 -11.12
C ASP A 152 18.15 0.99 -12.55
N ASP A 153 18.10 1.87 -13.53
CA ASP A 153 18.36 1.58 -14.94
C ASP A 153 19.57 2.36 -15.49
N GLY A 154 20.33 2.98 -14.56
CA GLY A 154 21.47 3.82 -14.88
C GLY A 154 21.11 5.26 -15.29
N THR A 155 19.83 5.64 -15.21
CA THR A 155 19.35 7.02 -15.40
C THR A 155 19.12 7.69 -14.03
N GLN A 156 18.98 9.03 -13.99
CA GLN A 156 18.69 9.74 -12.76
C GLN A 156 17.28 9.49 -12.22
N GLU A 157 16.34 9.12 -13.10
CA GLU A 157 14.93 8.95 -12.76
C GLU A 157 14.59 7.51 -12.42
N GLY A 158 15.42 6.55 -12.87
CA GLY A 158 15.13 5.12 -12.73
C GLY A 158 13.94 4.68 -13.61
N ARG A 159 13.65 3.39 -13.58
CA ARG A 159 12.49 2.81 -14.25
C ARG A 159 11.39 2.49 -13.24
N PRO A 160 10.18 3.05 -13.38
CA PRO A 160 9.07 2.71 -12.49
C PRO A 160 8.70 1.23 -12.64
N GLY A 161 8.41 0.59 -11.51
CA GLY A 161 7.84 -0.75 -11.41
C GLY A 161 6.35 -0.68 -11.05
N ASP A 162 5.90 -1.63 -10.23
CA ASP A 162 4.52 -1.68 -9.78
C ASP A 162 4.22 -0.54 -8.78
N GLN A 163 2.98 -0.07 -8.79
CA GLN A 163 2.45 0.85 -7.80
C GLN A 163 1.45 0.12 -6.91
N TYR A 164 1.58 0.31 -5.62
CA TYR A 164 0.74 -0.31 -4.60
C TYR A 164 -0.07 0.78 -3.91
N VAL A 165 -1.38 0.66 -3.94
CA VAL A 165 -2.32 1.67 -3.41
C VAL A 165 -3.20 1.05 -2.34
N MET A 166 -3.34 1.72 -1.22
CA MET A 166 -4.22 1.31 -0.13
C MET A 166 -5.13 2.46 0.27
N ASP A 167 -6.44 2.22 0.26
CA ASP A 167 -7.40 3.20 0.75
C ASP A 167 -7.42 3.19 2.28
N LEU A 168 -7.22 4.35 2.89
CA LEU A 168 -7.18 4.54 4.33
C LEU A 168 -8.34 5.43 4.80
N THR A 169 -8.98 5.01 5.88
CA THR A 169 -9.96 5.80 6.62
C THR A 169 -9.52 5.84 8.08
N PRO A 170 -8.85 6.93 8.52
CA PRO A 170 -8.38 7.06 9.90
C PRO A 170 -9.51 6.95 10.92
N GLN A 171 -9.21 6.34 12.05
CA GLN A 171 -10.05 6.42 13.24
C GLN A 171 -9.74 7.72 14.00
N ALA A 172 -10.77 8.36 14.55
CA ALA A 172 -10.64 9.58 15.34
C ALA A 172 -10.38 9.25 16.82
#